data_90e13c4708d8ab12ce79e18e8ce22583
#
_entry.id   90e13c4708d8ab12ce79e18e8ce22583
#
_cell.length_a   1.000
_cell.length_b   1.000
_cell.length_c   1.000
_cell.angle_alpha   90.00
_cell.angle_beta   90.00
_cell.angle_gamma   90.00
#
_symmetry.space_group_name_H-M   'P 1'
#
loop_
_entity.id
_entity.type
_entity.pdbx_description
1 polymer ?
#
loop_
_entity_poly.entity_id
_entity_poly.type
_entity_poly.pdbx_seq_one_letter_code
_entity_poly.pdbx_strand_id
1 'polypeptide(L)'
;GALTWTLLARPVVKASSLASTPVTALTRKEIWSVISHPAVLLLVAADGGVLLQYTALTSWLPTFFNEVRDMSLSRGGFITGILPFVGVFAVLAGGILPSRFGLKPIFFVAPGMLIVVAGPGTFLSGNLIVIYASIVVLGIGSWLYVPTLLSLPMALPGMTPEKVGIVWGFIITVSGFCMFLSPLLVGAVRDIWGSFTPGFIVCGVAAWTLLLAGILMPRALNPTPAPGR
;
A
#
# COMPACT_ATOMS: atom_id res chain seq x y z
N GLY A 1 3.14 -17.97 -22.61
CA GLY A 1 3.30 -16.55 -22.28
C GLY A 1 3.96 -15.74 -23.38
N ALA A 2 5.27 -15.90 -23.66
CA ALA A 2 5.99 -15.04 -24.62
C ALA A 2 5.55 -15.26 -26.08
N LEU A 3 5.30 -16.50 -26.49
CA LEU A 3 4.86 -16.87 -27.85
C LEU A 3 3.46 -16.36 -28.18
N THR A 4 2.53 -16.35 -27.23
CA THR A 4 1.18 -15.78 -27.42
C THR A 4 1.22 -14.26 -27.54
N TRP A 5 2.12 -13.59 -26.85
CA TRP A 5 2.30 -12.14 -26.94
C TRP A 5 2.83 -11.72 -28.31
N THR A 6 3.83 -12.41 -28.86
CA THR A 6 4.40 -12.10 -30.19
C THR A 6 3.41 -12.33 -31.35
N LEU A 7 2.48 -13.27 -31.19
CA LEU A 7 1.45 -13.57 -32.20
C LEU A 7 0.25 -12.62 -32.14
N LEU A 8 -0.08 -12.09 -30.95
CA LEU A 8 -1.23 -11.20 -30.74
C LEU A 8 -0.87 -9.71 -30.76
N ALA A 9 0.39 -9.35 -30.51
CA ALA A 9 0.87 -7.99 -30.63
C ALA A 9 1.05 -7.61 -32.11
N ARG A 10 -0.06 -7.33 -32.80
CA ARG A 10 0.03 -6.58 -34.07
C ARG A 10 0.64 -5.21 -33.74
N PRO A 11 1.62 -4.72 -34.54
CA PRO A 11 2.15 -3.37 -34.38
C PRO A 11 1.04 -2.38 -34.72
N VAL A 12 0.24 -1.99 -33.73
CA VAL A 12 -0.82 -0.99 -33.85
C VAL A 12 -0.23 0.43 -33.91
N VAL A 13 1.05 0.56 -33.61
CA VAL A 13 1.74 1.83 -33.73
C VAL A 13 2.50 1.83 -35.04
N LYS A 14 1.90 2.36 -36.11
CA LYS A 14 2.69 3.02 -37.16
C LYS A 14 3.61 3.99 -36.42
N ALA A 15 4.92 3.83 -36.57
CA ALA A 15 5.93 4.79 -36.14
C ALA A 15 5.74 6.09 -36.96
N SER A 16 4.63 6.79 -36.79
CA SER A 16 4.47 8.17 -37.18
C SER A 16 5.25 8.97 -36.13
N SER A 17 6.48 9.35 -36.51
CA SER A 17 7.29 10.43 -35.94
C SER A 17 6.76 10.96 -34.59
N LEU A 18 6.95 10.19 -33.51
CA LEU A 18 7.13 10.80 -32.24
C LEU A 18 8.42 11.61 -32.38
N ALA A 19 8.24 12.86 -32.77
CA ALA A 19 9.26 13.85 -32.61
C ALA A 19 9.74 13.65 -31.17
N SER A 20 10.97 13.20 -31.02
CA SER A 20 11.63 13.04 -29.74
C SER A 20 11.70 14.44 -29.13
N THR A 21 10.63 14.79 -28.38
CA THR A 21 10.75 15.92 -27.47
C THR A 21 11.95 15.55 -26.60
N PRO A 22 13.02 16.34 -26.55
CA PRO A 22 14.18 16.01 -25.76
C PRO A 22 13.67 15.81 -24.34
N VAL A 23 13.81 14.59 -23.80
CA VAL A 23 13.52 14.31 -22.40
C VAL A 23 14.48 15.16 -21.61
N THR A 24 14.03 16.33 -21.17
CA THR A 24 14.83 17.24 -20.36
C THR A 24 15.10 16.52 -19.05
N ALA A 25 16.32 16.06 -18.87
CA ALA A 25 16.71 15.38 -17.65
C ALA A 25 16.44 16.31 -16.46
N LEU A 26 15.58 15.86 -15.53
CA LEU A 26 15.23 16.63 -14.33
C LEU A 26 16.49 16.87 -13.50
N THR A 27 16.66 18.09 -13.05
CA THR A 27 17.77 18.46 -12.17
C THR A 27 17.59 17.83 -10.80
N ARG A 28 18.69 17.60 -10.09
CA ARG A 28 18.66 17.08 -8.71
C ARG A 28 17.75 17.91 -7.79
N LYS A 29 17.71 19.23 -7.99
CA LYS A 29 16.86 20.14 -7.22
C LYS A 29 15.37 19.91 -7.50
N GLU A 30 15.01 19.68 -8.76
CA GLU A 30 13.62 19.36 -9.15
C GLU A 30 13.19 18.01 -8.58
N ILE A 31 14.04 16.98 -8.68
CA ILE A 31 13.78 15.67 -8.07
C ILE A 31 13.53 15.83 -6.57
N TRP A 32 14.41 16.56 -5.88
CA TRP A 32 14.27 16.79 -4.45
C TRP A 32 12.97 17.51 -4.10
N SER A 33 12.60 18.54 -4.87
CA SER A 33 11.34 19.26 -4.64
C SER A 33 10.10 18.38 -4.82
N VAL A 34 10.13 17.40 -5.73
CA VAL A 34 9.05 16.46 -5.96
C VAL A 34 8.93 15.45 -4.80
N ILE A 35 10.03 14.80 -4.42
CA ILE A 35 10.00 13.78 -3.35
C ILE A 35 9.76 14.37 -1.96
N SER A 36 10.12 15.65 -1.74
CA SER A 36 9.86 16.38 -0.49
C SER A 36 8.47 16.99 -0.43
N HIS A 37 7.65 16.85 -1.47
CA HIS A 37 6.31 17.40 -1.48
C HIS A 37 5.44 16.70 -0.41
N PRO A 38 4.72 17.43 0.46
CA PRO A 38 3.96 16.84 1.56
C PRO A 38 2.98 15.74 1.13
N ALA A 39 2.28 15.92 0.00
CA ALA A 39 1.38 14.90 -0.52
C ALA A 39 2.14 13.63 -0.92
N VAL A 40 3.33 13.75 -1.51
CA VAL A 40 4.16 12.58 -1.91
C VAL A 40 4.65 11.83 -0.67
N LEU A 41 5.11 12.53 0.36
CA LEU A 41 5.54 11.92 1.63
C LEU A 41 4.39 11.19 2.32
N LEU A 42 3.16 11.75 2.27
CA LEU A 42 1.97 11.07 2.80
C LEU A 42 1.65 9.79 2.02
N LEU A 43 1.77 9.81 0.68
CA LEU A 43 1.56 8.61 -0.15
C LEU A 43 2.59 7.52 0.17
N VAL A 44 3.86 7.90 0.29
CA VAL A 44 4.97 6.98 0.63
C VAL A 44 4.77 6.38 2.01
N ALA A 45 4.42 7.20 3.02
CA ALA A 45 4.15 6.72 4.37
C ALA A 45 2.92 5.80 4.41
N ALA A 46 1.87 6.14 3.68
CA ALA A 46 0.65 5.35 3.61
C ALA A 46 0.92 3.95 3.06
N ASP A 47 1.56 3.88 1.89
CA ASP A 47 1.84 2.61 1.22
C ASP A 47 2.88 1.79 1.98
N GLY A 48 3.98 2.40 2.40
CA GLY A 48 5.02 1.76 3.18
C GLY A 48 4.51 1.16 4.49
N GLY A 49 3.66 1.89 5.23
CA GLY A 49 3.08 1.41 6.47
C GLY A 49 2.11 0.24 6.27
N VAL A 50 1.24 0.31 5.25
CA VAL A 50 0.33 -0.81 4.93
C VAL A 50 1.10 -2.04 4.51
N LEU A 51 2.09 -1.90 3.62
CA LEU A 51 2.88 -3.03 3.14
C LEU A 51 3.78 -3.63 4.22
N LEU A 52 4.25 -2.81 5.18
CA LEU A 52 4.97 -3.29 6.35
C LEU A 52 4.07 -4.21 7.19
N GLN A 53 2.83 -3.84 7.51
CA GLN A 53 1.88 -4.70 8.23
C GLN A 53 1.48 -5.91 7.40
N TYR A 54 1.10 -5.70 6.15
CA TYR A 54 0.64 -6.77 5.27
C TYR A 54 1.67 -7.88 5.14
N THR A 55 2.94 -7.52 4.90
CA THR A 55 4.02 -8.49 4.74
C THR A 55 4.37 -9.17 6.06
N ALA A 56 4.34 -8.44 7.20
CA ALA A 56 4.49 -9.05 8.53
C ALA A 56 3.49 -10.18 8.76
N LEU A 57 2.22 -9.89 8.49
CA LEU A 57 1.14 -10.83 8.72
C LEU A 57 1.17 -12.00 7.72
N THR A 58 1.36 -11.74 6.42
CA THR A 58 1.43 -12.82 5.43
C THR A 58 2.61 -13.75 5.64
N SER A 59 3.73 -13.24 6.16
CA SER A 59 4.91 -14.05 6.43
C SER A 59 4.80 -14.89 7.71
N TRP A 60 4.21 -14.34 8.77
CA TRP A 60 4.29 -14.94 10.10
C TRP A 60 2.98 -15.46 10.67
N LEU A 61 1.79 -15.07 10.15
CA LEU A 61 0.52 -15.61 10.65
C LEU A 61 0.40 -17.12 10.56
N PRO A 62 0.86 -17.81 9.49
CA PRO A 62 0.80 -19.28 9.46
C PRO A 62 1.57 -19.92 10.61
N THR A 63 2.78 -19.42 10.88
CA THR A 63 3.62 -19.90 11.98
C THR A 63 3.01 -19.51 13.33
N PHE A 64 2.52 -18.29 13.47
CA PHE A 64 1.82 -17.84 14.68
C PHE A 64 0.61 -18.72 15.00
N PHE A 65 -0.24 -19.05 14.03
CA PHE A 65 -1.38 -19.93 14.25
C PHE A 65 -0.95 -21.35 14.60
N ASN A 66 0.18 -21.83 14.07
CA ASN A 66 0.71 -23.14 14.41
C ASN A 66 1.29 -23.16 15.83
N GLU A 67 2.17 -22.23 16.18
CA GLU A 67 2.90 -22.26 17.45
C GLU A 67 2.05 -21.78 18.64
N VAL A 68 1.12 -20.83 18.42
CA VAL A 68 0.38 -20.15 19.52
C VAL A 68 -1.06 -20.62 19.61
N ARG A 69 -1.62 -21.17 18.53
CA ARG A 69 -3.02 -21.59 18.46
C ARG A 69 -3.21 -23.09 18.20
N ASP A 70 -2.13 -23.87 18.19
CA ASP A 70 -2.14 -25.32 17.92
C ASP A 70 -2.88 -25.71 16.63
N MET A 71 -2.88 -24.81 15.63
CA MET A 71 -3.45 -25.09 14.32
C MET A 71 -2.42 -25.78 13.44
N SER A 72 -2.86 -26.66 12.52
CA SER A 72 -1.94 -27.18 11.50
C SER A 72 -1.42 -26.02 10.61
N LEU A 73 -0.16 -26.12 10.17
CA LEU A 73 0.46 -25.11 9.32
C LEU A 73 -0.35 -24.90 8.02
N SER A 74 -0.93 -25.97 7.47
CA SER A 74 -1.81 -25.93 6.30
C SER A 74 -3.05 -25.07 6.56
N ARG A 75 -3.70 -25.21 7.74
CA ARG A 75 -4.86 -24.39 8.11
C ARG A 75 -4.48 -22.94 8.34
N GLY A 76 -3.36 -22.68 9.01
CA GLY A 76 -2.83 -21.31 9.18
C GLY A 76 -2.51 -20.65 7.85
N GLY A 77 -1.88 -21.39 6.92
CA GLY A 77 -1.62 -20.93 5.56
C GLY A 77 -2.89 -20.64 4.76
N PHE A 78 -3.91 -21.50 4.85
CA PHE A 78 -5.20 -21.26 4.21
C PHE A 78 -5.87 -19.98 4.71
N ILE A 79 -5.95 -19.80 6.05
CA ILE A 79 -6.51 -18.60 6.66
C ILE A 79 -5.77 -17.35 6.19
N THR A 80 -4.43 -17.38 6.21
CA THR A 80 -3.61 -16.24 5.76
C THR A 80 -3.76 -15.98 4.27
N GLY A 81 -3.93 -17.02 3.45
CA GLY A 81 -4.14 -16.91 2.00
C GLY A 81 -5.43 -16.18 1.59
N ILE A 82 -6.39 -16.04 2.51
CA ILE A 82 -7.59 -15.23 2.28
C ILE A 82 -7.23 -13.75 2.09
N LEU A 83 -6.18 -13.24 2.76
CA LEU A 83 -5.74 -11.84 2.62
C LEU A 83 -5.48 -11.45 1.16
N PRO A 84 -4.54 -12.09 0.44
CA PRO A 84 -4.29 -11.76 -0.97
C PRO A 84 -5.48 -12.09 -1.87
N PHE A 85 -6.22 -13.17 -1.57
CA PHE A 85 -7.38 -13.56 -2.38
C PHE A 85 -8.45 -12.46 -2.38
N VAL A 86 -8.84 -11.98 -1.21
CA VAL A 86 -9.80 -10.86 -1.08
C VAL A 86 -9.21 -9.57 -1.64
N GLY A 87 -7.90 -9.38 -1.53
CA GLY A 87 -7.18 -8.23 -2.07
C GLY A 87 -7.36 -8.04 -3.57
N VAL A 88 -7.43 -9.13 -4.36
CA VAL A 88 -7.69 -9.06 -5.80
C VAL A 88 -9.02 -8.36 -6.11
N PHE A 89 -10.09 -8.73 -5.39
CA PHE A 89 -11.40 -8.10 -5.58
C PHE A 89 -11.41 -6.65 -5.06
N ALA A 90 -10.69 -6.39 -3.98
CA ALA A 90 -10.56 -5.05 -3.41
C ALA A 90 -9.84 -4.08 -4.36
N VAL A 91 -8.77 -4.50 -5.04
CA VAL A 91 -8.08 -3.69 -6.07
C VAL A 91 -9.04 -3.37 -7.23
N LEU A 92 -9.80 -4.35 -7.72
CA LEU A 92 -10.76 -4.13 -8.79
C LEU A 92 -11.84 -3.12 -8.38
N ALA A 93 -12.40 -3.27 -7.18
CA ALA A 93 -13.35 -2.32 -6.63
C ALA A 93 -12.73 -0.92 -6.47
N GLY A 94 -11.50 -0.84 -5.95
CA GLY A 94 -10.73 0.40 -5.79
C GLY A 94 -10.44 1.12 -7.10
N GLY A 95 -10.36 0.39 -8.23
CA GLY A 95 -10.23 0.98 -9.56
C GLY A 95 -11.54 1.56 -10.09
N ILE A 96 -12.67 0.90 -9.80
CA ILE A 96 -13.99 1.31 -10.29
C ILE A 96 -14.58 2.47 -9.47
N LEU A 97 -14.45 2.44 -8.16
CA LEU A 97 -15.07 3.45 -7.29
C LEU A 97 -14.59 4.89 -7.57
N PRO A 98 -13.28 5.17 -7.65
CA PRO A 98 -12.80 6.53 -7.94
C PRO A 98 -13.20 7.01 -9.34
N SER A 99 -13.34 6.12 -10.33
CA SER A 99 -13.77 6.47 -11.67
C SER A 99 -15.23 6.97 -11.71
N ARG A 100 -16.06 6.49 -10.77
CA ARG A 100 -17.48 6.90 -10.67
C ARG A 100 -17.68 8.12 -9.74
N PHE A 101 -16.91 8.22 -8.67
CA PHE A 101 -17.12 9.21 -7.60
C PHE A 101 -16.04 10.30 -7.54
N GLY A 102 -15.03 10.22 -8.41
CA GLY A 102 -13.85 11.09 -8.40
C GLY A 102 -12.85 10.72 -7.31
N LEU A 103 -11.63 11.24 -7.42
CA LEU A 103 -10.58 11.05 -6.41
C LEU A 103 -10.94 11.83 -5.14
N LYS A 104 -11.27 11.13 -4.08
CA LYS A 104 -11.66 11.72 -2.77
C LYS A 104 -10.82 11.14 -1.65
N PRO A 105 -10.57 11.89 -0.57
CA PRO A 105 -9.83 11.41 0.61
C PRO A 105 -10.42 10.14 1.24
N ILE A 106 -11.72 9.91 1.06
CA ILE A 106 -12.42 8.73 1.56
C ILE A 106 -11.79 7.40 1.10
N PHE A 107 -11.15 7.39 -0.10
CA PHE A 107 -10.48 6.21 -0.62
C PHE A 107 -9.14 5.88 0.08
N PHE A 108 -8.70 6.73 1.01
CA PHE A 108 -7.63 6.45 1.97
C PHE A 108 -8.20 6.27 3.37
N VAL A 109 -9.17 7.11 3.77
CA VAL A 109 -9.77 7.08 5.11
C VAL A 109 -10.53 5.78 5.35
N ALA A 110 -11.40 5.36 4.42
CA ALA A 110 -12.20 4.15 4.61
C ALA A 110 -11.31 2.88 4.70
N PRO A 111 -10.40 2.60 3.74
CA PRO A 111 -9.49 1.44 3.89
C PRO A 111 -8.57 1.57 5.11
N GLY A 112 -8.11 2.76 5.46
CA GLY A 112 -7.34 3.00 6.67
C GLY A 112 -8.11 2.62 7.94
N MET A 113 -9.38 2.99 8.04
CA MET A 113 -10.26 2.57 9.15
C MET A 113 -10.45 1.05 9.20
N LEU A 114 -10.63 0.41 8.05
CA LEU A 114 -10.74 -1.05 7.98
C LEU A 114 -9.48 -1.73 8.54
N ILE A 115 -8.29 -1.22 8.21
CA ILE A 115 -7.01 -1.73 8.69
C ILE A 115 -6.87 -1.54 10.20
N VAL A 116 -7.18 -0.35 10.71
CA VAL A 116 -7.07 -0.02 12.14
C VAL A 116 -7.95 -0.94 12.98
N VAL A 117 -9.20 -1.18 12.53
CA VAL A 117 -10.18 -2.00 13.28
C VAL A 117 -9.85 -3.49 13.13
N ALA A 118 -9.55 -3.95 11.94
CA ALA A 118 -9.38 -5.38 11.66
C ALA A 118 -7.99 -5.91 12.01
N GLY A 119 -6.94 -5.09 11.89
CA GLY A 119 -5.56 -5.53 12.12
C GLY A 119 -5.39 -6.31 13.44
N PRO A 120 -5.76 -5.75 14.60
CA PRO A 120 -5.64 -6.41 15.89
C PRO A 120 -6.44 -7.72 16.00
N GLY A 121 -7.62 -7.80 15.37
CA GLY A 121 -8.47 -8.99 15.41
C GLY A 121 -7.84 -10.23 14.77
N THR A 122 -6.86 -10.05 13.87
CA THR A 122 -6.19 -11.17 13.19
C THR A 122 -5.32 -12.02 14.11
N PHE A 123 -4.74 -11.43 15.16
CA PHE A 123 -3.80 -12.11 16.07
C PHE A 123 -4.16 -11.99 17.56
N LEU A 124 -4.91 -10.96 18.00
CA LEU A 124 -5.30 -10.82 19.41
C LEU A 124 -6.54 -11.66 19.77
N SER A 125 -7.44 -11.91 18.82
CA SER A 125 -8.67 -12.67 19.10
C SER A 125 -8.40 -14.17 19.24
N GLY A 126 -9.07 -14.82 20.20
CA GLY A 126 -9.17 -16.28 20.32
C GLY A 126 -10.32 -16.88 19.50
N ASN A 127 -11.26 -16.06 19.04
CA ASN A 127 -12.44 -16.51 18.32
C ASN A 127 -12.17 -16.60 16.81
N LEU A 128 -12.35 -17.79 16.23
CA LEU A 128 -12.11 -18.04 14.81
C LEU A 128 -12.98 -17.17 13.90
N ILE A 129 -14.22 -16.88 14.27
CA ILE A 129 -15.11 -16.03 13.46
C ILE A 129 -14.52 -14.62 13.36
N VAL A 130 -14.04 -14.09 14.49
CA VAL A 130 -13.38 -12.78 14.54
C VAL A 130 -12.10 -12.77 13.71
N ILE A 131 -11.29 -13.82 13.78
CA ILE A 131 -10.06 -13.96 12.99
C ILE A 131 -10.39 -13.93 11.48
N TYR A 132 -11.33 -14.77 11.03
CA TYR A 132 -11.73 -14.80 9.61
C TYR A 132 -12.30 -13.47 9.14
N ALA A 133 -13.22 -12.87 9.91
CA ALA A 133 -13.79 -11.56 9.61
C ALA A 133 -12.69 -10.48 9.51
N SER A 134 -11.76 -10.47 10.48
CA SER A 134 -10.65 -9.53 10.52
C SER A 134 -9.72 -9.70 9.31
N ILE A 135 -9.41 -10.92 8.91
CA ILE A 135 -8.56 -11.21 7.74
C ILE A 135 -9.23 -10.73 6.45
N VAL A 136 -10.53 -10.96 6.27
CA VAL A 136 -11.29 -10.48 5.11
C VAL A 136 -11.30 -8.95 5.07
N VAL A 137 -11.66 -8.31 6.19
CA VAL A 137 -11.73 -6.84 6.29
C VAL A 137 -10.35 -6.21 6.10
N LEU A 138 -9.31 -6.79 6.68
CA LEU A 138 -7.93 -6.34 6.51
C LEU A 138 -7.46 -6.49 5.05
N GLY A 139 -7.81 -7.62 4.40
CA GLY A 139 -7.51 -7.84 2.98
C GLY A 139 -8.14 -6.77 2.08
N ILE A 140 -9.41 -6.41 2.35
CA ILE A 140 -10.08 -5.31 1.65
C ILE A 140 -9.32 -3.99 1.90
N GLY A 141 -9.07 -3.64 3.15
CA GLY A 141 -8.41 -2.39 3.52
C GLY A 141 -7.01 -2.26 2.91
N SER A 142 -6.24 -3.35 2.89
CA SER A 142 -4.85 -3.34 2.40
C SER A 142 -4.73 -3.14 0.88
N TRP A 143 -5.77 -3.33 0.09
CA TRP A 143 -5.69 -3.28 -1.36
C TRP A 143 -6.64 -2.30 -2.03
N LEU A 144 -7.72 -1.89 -1.34
CA LEU A 144 -8.76 -1.00 -1.89
C LEU A 144 -8.20 0.39 -2.27
N TYR A 145 -7.22 0.91 -1.54
CA TYR A 145 -6.64 2.24 -1.77
C TYR A 145 -5.64 2.30 -2.93
N VAL A 146 -5.09 1.16 -3.36
CA VAL A 146 -3.96 1.10 -4.30
C VAL A 146 -4.23 1.82 -5.64
N PRO A 147 -5.38 1.64 -6.32
CA PRO A 147 -5.64 2.37 -7.55
C PRO A 147 -5.69 3.89 -7.35
N THR A 148 -6.20 4.35 -6.20
CA THR A 148 -6.20 5.77 -5.84
C THR A 148 -4.79 6.27 -5.58
N LEU A 149 -3.96 5.49 -4.88
CA LEU A 149 -2.55 5.78 -4.64
C LEU A 149 -1.80 6.02 -5.96
N LEU A 150 -2.00 5.14 -6.95
CA LEU A 150 -1.33 5.22 -8.25
C LEU A 150 -1.85 6.39 -9.12
N SER A 151 -3.12 6.75 -8.98
CA SER A 151 -3.75 7.81 -9.78
C SER A 151 -3.47 9.21 -9.22
N LEU A 152 -3.30 9.35 -7.92
CA LEU A 152 -3.21 10.65 -7.25
C LEU A 152 -1.99 11.49 -7.70
N PRO A 153 -0.78 10.95 -7.92
CA PRO A 153 0.35 11.73 -8.42
C PRO A 153 0.08 12.41 -9.76
N MET A 154 -0.74 11.80 -10.63
CA MET A 154 -1.12 12.40 -11.92
C MET A 154 -2.09 13.58 -11.76
N ALA A 155 -2.84 13.64 -10.65
CA ALA A 155 -3.80 14.70 -10.37
C ALA A 155 -3.17 15.89 -9.62
N LEU A 156 -1.91 15.79 -9.18
CA LEU A 156 -1.23 16.87 -8.47
C LEU A 156 -0.86 18.03 -9.43
N PRO A 157 -1.02 19.30 -9.03
CA PRO A 157 -0.65 20.44 -9.86
C PRO A 157 0.84 20.45 -10.24
N GLY A 158 1.15 20.76 -11.50
CA GLY A 158 2.52 20.90 -11.98
C GLY A 158 3.29 19.58 -12.16
N MET A 159 2.61 18.45 -12.13
CA MET A 159 3.22 17.13 -12.40
C MET A 159 3.31 16.87 -13.90
N THR A 160 4.51 16.53 -14.35
CA THR A 160 4.77 16.00 -15.68
C THR A 160 4.90 14.47 -15.63
N PRO A 161 4.81 13.74 -16.76
CA PRO A 161 4.99 12.28 -16.76
C PRO A 161 6.29 11.82 -16.10
N GLU A 162 7.39 12.58 -16.28
CA GLU A 162 8.69 12.29 -15.69
C GLU A 162 8.64 12.42 -14.16
N LYS A 163 8.01 13.48 -13.64
CA LYS A 163 7.83 13.69 -12.20
C LYS A 163 6.94 12.60 -11.57
N VAL A 164 5.88 12.21 -12.26
CA VAL A 164 5.01 11.10 -11.83
C VAL A 164 5.81 9.80 -11.75
N GLY A 165 6.67 9.53 -12.74
CA GLY A 165 7.57 8.37 -12.70
C GLY A 165 8.51 8.38 -11.51
N ILE A 166 9.05 9.56 -11.12
CA ILE A 166 9.87 9.70 -9.90
C ILE A 166 9.06 9.41 -8.64
N VAL A 167 7.84 9.93 -8.54
CA VAL A 167 6.96 9.66 -7.39
C VAL A 167 6.69 8.17 -7.24
N TRP A 168 6.34 7.49 -8.34
CA TRP A 168 6.12 6.04 -8.29
C TRP A 168 7.38 5.27 -7.94
N GLY A 169 8.52 5.63 -8.53
CA GLY A 169 9.81 5.04 -8.19
C GLY A 169 10.12 5.20 -6.70
N PHE A 170 9.85 6.36 -6.12
CA PHE A 170 10.06 6.62 -4.70
C PHE A 170 9.11 5.82 -3.80
N ILE A 171 7.80 5.78 -4.13
CA ILE A 171 6.82 4.96 -3.41
C ILE A 171 7.27 3.49 -3.41
N ILE A 172 7.51 2.91 -4.59
CA ILE A 172 7.88 1.49 -4.73
C ILE A 172 9.17 1.17 -4.00
N THR A 173 10.17 2.06 -4.03
CA THR A 173 11.45 1.86 -3.34
C THR A 173 11.27 1.81 -1.82
N VAL A 174 10.57 2.78 -1.24
CA VAL A 174 10.36 2.82 0.21
C VAL A 174 9.45 1.68 0.67
N SER A 175 8.37 1.42 -0.06
CA SER A 175 7.45 0.33 0.25
C SER A 175 8.13 -1.04 0.12
N GLY A 176 8.98 -1.23 -0.91
CA GLY A 176 9.78 -2.44 -1.06
C GLY A 176 10.76 -2.64 0.11
N PHE A 177 11.37 -1.56 0.59
CA PHE A 177 12.22 -1.60 1.78
C PHE A 177 11.42 -1.96 3.04
N CYS A 178 10.22 -1.39 3.22
CA CYS A 178 9.30 -1.75 4.31
C CYS A 178 8.89 -3.23 4.26
N MET A 179 8.58 -3.74 3.07
CA MET A 179 8.25 -5.16 2.86
C MET A 179 9.43 -6.08 3.23
N PHE A 180 10.65 -5.72 2.86
CA PHE A 180 11.85 -6.47 3.21
C PHE A 180 12.11 -6.44 4.71
N LEU A 181 12.01 -5.28 5.35
CA LEU A 181 12.30 -5.09 6.76
C LEU A 181 11.27 -5.78 7.68
N SER A 182 10.02 -5.86 7.24
CA SER A 182 8.88 -6.31 8.04
C SER A 182 9.04 -7.73 8.62
N PRO A 183 9.31 -8.79 7.82
CA PRO A 183 9.48 -10.13 8.37
C PRO A 183 10.71 -10.25 9.26
N LEU A 184 11.78 -9.50 8.97
CA LEU A 184 12.99 -9.44 9.81
C LEU A 184 12.69 -8.84 11.18
N LEU A 185 11.91 -7.75 11.20
CA LEU A 185 11.52 -7.08 12.45
C LEU A 185 10.68 -8.02 13.33
N VAL A 186 9.66 -8.67 12.76
CA VAL A 186 8.80 -9.59 13.52
C VAL A 186 9.61 -10.80 14.00
N GLY A 187 10.49 -11.36 13.15
CA GLY A 187 11.36 -12.47 13.52
C GLY A 187 12.30 -12.10 14.67
N ALA A 188 13.01 -10.96 14.58
CA ALA A 188 13.90 -10.48 15.62
C ALA A 188 13.16 -10.22 16.95
N VAL A 189 11.96 -9.63 16.88
CA VAL A 189 11.13 -9.40 18.07
C VAL A 189 10.71 -10.73 18.71
N ARG A 190 10.33 -11.72 17.91
CA ARG A 190 10.01 -13.06 18.39
C ARG A 190 11.20 -13.71 19.07
N ASP A 191 12.38 -13.64 18.49
CA ASP A 191 13.59 -14.27 19.03
C ASP A 191 14.02 -13.63 20.35
N ILE A 192 13.84 -12.32 20.52
CA ILE A 192 14.22 -11.58 21.73
C ILE A 192 13.16 -11.74 22.84
N TRP A 193 11.88 -11.66 22.50
CA TRP A 193 10.78 -11.58 23.47
C TRP A 193 9.94 -12.86 23.55
N GLY A 194 10.25 -13.87 22.75
CA GLY A 194 9.51 -15.13 22.71
C GLY A 194 8.07 -15.01 22.19
N SER A 195 7.71 -13.90 21.53
CA SER A 195 6.35 -13.63 21.07
C SER A 195 6.31 -12.85 19.77
N PHE A 196 5.39 -13.22 18.86
CA PHE A 196 5.12 -12.49 17.61
C PHE A 196 4.31 -11.21 17.84
N THR A 197 3.49 -11.19 18.91
CA THR A 197 2.49 -10.13 19.13
C THR A 197 3.06 -8.71 19.14
N PRO A 198 4.18 -8.42 19.83
CA PRO A 198 4.73 -7.06 19.80
C PRO A 198 5.18 -6.62 18.41
N GLY A 199 5.74 -7.54 17.62
CA GLY A 199 6.14 -7.28 16.23
C GLY A 199 4.93 -6.94 15.35
N PHE A 200 3.83 -7.71 15.49
CA PHE A 200 2.58 -7.42 14.78
C PHE A 200 1.96 -6.10 15.20
N ILE A 201 2.02 -5.72 16.48
CA ILE A 201 1.52 -4.43 16.96
C ILE A 201 2.32 -3.28 16.34
N VAL A 202 3.65 -3.35 16.32
CA VAL A 202 4.50 -2.31 15.72
C VAL A 202 4.17 -2.13 14.25
N CYS A 203 4.11 -3.24 13.50
CA CYS A 203 3.74 -3.20 12.08
C CYS A 203 2.30 -2.70 11.87
N GLY A 204 1.36 -3.10 12.76
CA GLY A 204 -0.02 -2.66 12.72
C GLY A 204 -0.19 -1.17 12.94
N VAL A 205 0.53 -0.60 13.91
CA VAL A 205 0.52 0.85 14.17
C VAL A 205 1.11 1.62 12.97
N ALA A 206 2.15 1.09 12.33
CA ALA A 206 2.70 1.71 11.13
C ALA A 206 1.67 1.80 9.99
N ALA A 207 0.77 0.84 9.84
CA ALA A 207 -0.27 0.88 8.82
C ALA A 207 -1.35 1.95 9.04
N TRP A 208 -1.44 2.55 10.25
CA TRP A 208 -2.33 3.68 10.52
C TRP A 208 -1.95 4.93 9.74
N THR A 209 -0.73 4.97 9.18
CA THR A 209 -0.30 6.03 8.27
C THR A 209 -1.22 6.18 7.06
N LEU A 210 -1.90 5.12 6.60
CA LEU A 210 -2.91 5.22 5.54
C LEU A 210 -4.10 6.09 5.97
N LEU A 211 -4.62 5.87 7.17
CA LEU A 211 -5.71 6.67 7.73
C LEU A 211 -5.28 8.13 7.90
N LEU A 212 -4.09 8.34 8.47
CA LEU A 212 -3.52 9.68 8.66
C LEU A 212 -3.31 10.39 7.32
N ALA A 213 -2.81 9.69 6.31
CA ALA A 213 -2.67 10.25 4.96
C ALA A 213 -4.01 10.68 4.39
N GLY A 214 -5.07 9.87 4.54
CA GLY A 214 -6.42 10.23 4.09
C GLY A 214 -6.97 11.50 4.76
N ILE A 215 -6.68 11.69 6.06
CA ILE A 215 -7.12 12.86 6.82
C ILE A 215 -6.30 14.12 6.48
N LEU A 216 -4.99 13.95 6.27
CA LEU A 216 -4.06 15.07 6.04
C LEU A 216 -3.95 15.49 4.58
N MET A 217 -4.27 14.59 3.63
CA MET A 217 -4.15 14.82 2.19
C MET A 217 -4.87 16.09 1.71
N PRO A 218 -6.12 16.42 2.12
CA PRO A 218 -6.78 17.66 1.70
C PRO A 218 -5.99 18.92 2.06
N ARG A 219 -5.29 18.90 3.19
CA ARG A 219 -4.43 20.02 3.63
C ARG A 219 -3.14 20.10 2.82
N ALA A 220 -2.59 18.95 2.41
CA ALA A 220 -1.39 18.88 1.60
C ALA A 220 -1.62 19.32 0.14
N LEU A 221 -2.84 19.15 -0.37
CA LEU A 221 -3.25 19.60 -1.71
C LEU A 221 -3.57 21.09 -1.76
N ASN A 222 -4.09 21.66 -0.67
CA ASN A 222 -4.44 23.07 -0.54
C ASN A 222 -3.71 23.67 0.67
N PRO A 223 -2.40 23.93 0.57
CA PRO A 223 -1.68 24.58 1.66
C PRO A 223 -2.27 25.96 1.89
N THR A 224 -2.79 26.19 3.10
CA THR A 224 -3.27 27.53 3.53
C THR A 224 -2.13 28.52 3.32
N PRO A 225 -2.36 29.68 2.66
CA PRO A 225 -1.34 30.71 2.57
C PRO A 225 -0.84 31.04 3.98
N ALA A 226 0.49 31.05 4.14
CA ALA A 226 1.07 31.43 5.44
C ALA A 226 0.50 32.80 5.86
N PRO A 227 -0.01 32.97 7.10
CA PRO A 227 -0.47 34.25 7.57
C PRO A 227 0.64 35.28 7.38
N GLY A 228 0.33 36.34 6.65
CA GLY A 228 1.22 37.29 6.02
C GLY A 228 2.48 37.65 6.82
N ARG A 229 3.60 37.59 6.05
CA ARG A 229 4.80 38.36 6.42
C ARG A 229 4.66 39.75 5.92
#